data_8f9710b4238828bddacde628873f3698
#
_entry.id   8f9710b4238828bddacde628873f3698
#
_cell.length_a   1.000
_cell.length_b   1.000
_cell.length_c   1.000
_cell.angle_alpha   90.00
_cell.angle_beta   90.00
_cell.angle_gamma   90.00
#
_symmetry.space_group_name_H-M   'P 1'
#
loop_
_entity.id
_entity.type
_entity.pdbx_description
1 polymer ?
#
loop_
_entity_poly.entity_id
_entity_poly.type
_entity_poly.pdbx_seq_one_letter_code
_entity_poly.pdbx_strand_id
1 'polypeptide(L)'
;LTQGVVLYDSGEYQLATPRELNFCEIEKKAQKYYDKKFASATDFLFHTKIAYDRKTYPMTSFMLHQATEYFIKTIPLVFALYGHKEHDLEFLIEKCKIYTMELAKVFPRDTPEEKRLFELLRSAYVEARYTDDFVVTKEDIDALMPKVELLRDVVENAVSYTHLTLPTI
;
A
#
# COMPACT_ATOMS: atom_id res chain seq x y z
N LEU A 1 17.45 -11.49 -4.69
CA LEU A 1 18.11 -10.18 -4.62
C LEU A 1 18.66 -9.98 -3.22
N THR A 2 19.95 -10.20 -3.07
CA THR A 2 20.66 -9.93 -1.82
C THR A 2 21.27 -8.54 -1.93
N GLN A 3 20.68 -7.58 -1.21
CA GLN A 3 21.23 -6.23 -1.06
C GLN A 3 22.05 -6.11 0.24
N GLY A 4 22.43 -7.23 0.84
CA GLY A 4 23.22 -7.24 2.05
C GLY A 4 24.72 -7.13 1.75
N VAL A 5 25.40 -6.26 2.47
CA VAL A 5 26.88 -6.26 2.54
C VAL A 5 27.25 -7.05 3.78
N VAL A 6 28.11 -8.07 3.61
CA VAL A 6 28.62 -8.85 4.73
C VAL A 6 29.65 -7.97 5.47
N LEU A 7 29.34 -7.56 6.67
CA LEU A 7 30.24 -6.76 7.52
C LEU A 7 31.16 -7.65 8.37
N TYR A 8 30.68 -8.85 8.72
CA TYR A 8 31.42 -9.85 9.49
C TYR A 8 30.85 -11.23 9.19
N ASP A 9 31.71 -12.21 9.02
CA ASP A 9 31.35 -13.63 8.86
C ASP A 9 32.19 -14.45 9.85
N SER A 10 31.53 -15.12 10.81
CA SER A 10 32.20 -16.01 11.76
C SER A 10 32.64 -17.34 11.13
N GLY A 11 32.15 -17.66 9.92
CA GLY A 11 32.36 -18.94 9.26
C GLY A 11 31.55 -20.11 9.86
N GLU A 12 30.75 -19.86 10.91
CA GLU A 12 29.92 -20.90 11.55
C GLU A 12 28.66 -21.26 10.74
N TYR A 13 28.21 -20.34 9.90
CA TYR A 13 27.01 -20.52 9.09
C TYR A 13 27.30 -20.24 7.63
N GLN A 14 26.83 -21.15 6.77
CA GLN A 14 26.95 -20.95 5.34
C GLN A 14 25.95 -19.89 4.87
N LEU A 15 26.45 -18.75 4.43
CA LEU A 15 25.61 -17.71 3.84
C LEU A 15 25.01 -18.19 2.51
N ALA A 16 23.77 -17.84 2.27
CA ALA A 16 23.09 -18.16 1.03
C ALA A 16 23.80 -17.47 -0.16
N THR A 17 24.20 -18.23 -1.16
CA THR A 17 24.76 -17.69 -2.39
C THR A 17 23.69 -16.95 -3.18
N PRO A 18 23.92 -15.68 -3.55
CA PRO A 18 23.01 -14.97 -4.43
C PRO A 18 22.83 -15.72 -5.76
N ARG A 19 21.58 -15.91 -6.15
CA ARG A 19 21.25 -16.51 -7.44
C ARG A 19 20.07 -15.77 -8.09
N GLU A 20 20.00 -15.84 -9.39
CA GLU A 20 18.82 -15.38 -10.10
C GLU A 20 17.63 -16.33 -9.85
N LEU A 21 16.45 -15.72 -9.75
CA LEU A 21 15.20 -16.49 -9.66
C LEU A 21 14.76 -16.83 -11.09
N ASN A 22 14.27 -18.04 -11.29
CA ASN A 22 13.59 -18.38 -12.53
C ASN A 22 12.16 -17.77 -12.55
N PHE A 23 11.53 -17.79 -13.71
CA PHE A 23 10.23 -17.17 -13.93
C PHE A 23 9.14 -17.72 -12.98
N CYS A 24 9.03 -19.04 -12.82
CA CYS A 24 8.09 -19.66 -11.89
C CYS A 24 8.29 -19.23 -10.42
N GLU A 25 9.54 -19.05 -10.01
CA GLU A 25 9.84 -18.58 -8.65
C GLU A 25 9.45 -17.10 -8.47
N ILE A 26 9.65 -16.28 -9.51
CA ILE A 26 9.23 -14.88 -9.53
C ILE A 26 7.71 -14.80 -9.40
N GLU A 27 6.99 -15.53 -10.25
CA GLU A 27 5.53 -15.57 -10.27
C GLU A 27 4.96 -16.02 -8.91
N LYS A 28 5.45 -17.14 -8.37
CA LYS A 28 5.02 -17.64 -7.04
C LYS A 28 5.28 -16.63 -5.92
N LYS A 29 6.39 -15.92 -5.96
CA LYS A 29 6.69 -14.87 -4.97
C LYS A 29 5.78 -13.67 -5.15
N ALA A 30 5.55 -13.22 -6.36
CA ALA A 30 4.66 -12.11 -6.68
C ALA A 30 3.24 -12.42 -6.20
N GLN A 31 2.73 -13.63 -6.53
CA GLN A 31 1.41 -14.09 -6.08
C GLN A 31 1.32 -14.11 -4.54
N LYS A 32 2.30 -14.70 -3.86
CA LYS A 32 2.34 -14.73 -2.39
C LYS A 32 2.34 -13.33 -1.77
N TYR A 33 3.06 -12.37 -2.37
CA TYR A 33 3.06 -10.99 -1.90
C TYR A 33 1.72 -10.32 -2.12
N TYR A 34 1.10 -10.53 -3.29
CA TYR A 34 -0.24 -10.05 -3.60
C TYR A 34 -1.23 -10.56 -2.57
N ASP A 35 -1.38 -11.87 -2.44
CA ASP A 35 -2.34 -12.50 -1.54
C ASP A 35 -2.23 -11.94 -0.12
N LYS A 36 -1.00 -11.87 0.40
CA LYS A 36 -0.78 -11.39 1.76
C LYS A 36 -1.08 -9.90 1.93
N LYS A 37 -0.60 -9.05 1.02
CA LYS A 37 -0.72 -7.59 1.17
C LYS A 37 -2.11 -7.10 0.83
N PHE A 38 -2.70 -7.64 -0.23
CA PHE A 38 -4.05 -7.29 -0.64
C PHE A 38 -5.09 -7.73 0.40
N ALA A 39 -4.95 -8.95 0.94
CA ALA A 39 -5.81 -9.40 2.04
C ALA A 39 -5.70 -8.48 3.26
N SER A 40 -4.48 -8.14 3.69
CA SER A 40 -4.29 -7.21 4.82
C SER A 40 -4.91 -5.83 4.57
N ALA A 41 -4.78 -5.30 3.34
CA ALA A 41 -5.40 -4.03 2.96
C ALA A 41 -6.93 -4.10 3.02
N THR A 42 -7.50 -5.21 2.54
CA THR A 42 -8.95 -5.47 2.56
C THR A 42 -9.46 -5.62 3.99
N ASP A 43 -8.70 -6.27 4.87
CA ASP A 43 -9.04 -6.38 6.29
C ASP A 43 -9.06 -5.00 6.97
N PHE A 44 -8.07 -4.14 6.71
CA PHE A 44 -8.10 -2.76 7.20
C PHE A 44 -9.32 -2.00 6.69
N LEU A 45 -9.65 -2.13 5.41
CA LEU A 45 -10.83 -1.48 4.82
C LEU A 45 -12.13 -2.01 5.42
N PHE A 46 -12.21 -3.29 5.75
CA PHE A 46 -13.34 -3.87 6.47
C PHE A 46 -13.48 -3.29 7.89
N HIS A 47 -12.36 -3.23 8.64
CA HIS A 47 -12.36 -2.65 10.00
C HIS A 47 -12.66 -1.15 10.01
N THR A 48 -12.34 -0.44 8.93
CA THR A 48 -12.74 0.96 8.73
C THR A 48 -14.25 1.12 8.86
N LYS A 49 -15.05 0.22 8.26
CA LYS A 49 -16.51 0.30 8.32
C LYS A 49 -17.02 0.12 9.76
N ILE A 50 -16.41 -0.78 10.52
CA ILE A 50 -16.76 -0.98 11.94
C ILE A 50 -16.43 0.27 12.77
N ALA A 51 -15.27 0.87 12.58
CA ALA A 51 -14.86 2.09 13.29
C ALA A 51 -15.75 3.29 12.91
N TYR A 52 -16.16 3.38 11.65
CA TYR A 52 -17.10 4.38 11.15
C TYR A 52 -18.46 4.27 11.81
N ASP A 53 -19.05 3.07 11.88
CA ASP A 53 -20.35 2.82 12.52
C ASP A 53 -20.32 3.18 14.00
N ARG A 54 -19.17 3.02 14.65
CA ARG A 54 -18.93 3.45 16.04
C ARG A 54 -18.66 4.94 16.18
N LYS A 55 -18.60 5.69 15.09
CA LYS A 55 -18.30 7.13 15.05
C LYS A 55 -16.92 7.49 15.63
N THR A 56 -15.98 6.57 15.57
CA THR A 56 -14.57 6.79 15.98
C THR A 56 -13.75 7.28 14.81
N TYR A 57 -14.05 8.48 14.29
CA TYR A 57 -13.51 9.00 13.02
C TYR A 57 -11.98 9.13 12.97
N PRO A 58 -11.26 9.55 14.03
CA PRO A 58 -9.81 9.48 14.03
C PRO A 58 -9.27 8.07 13.79
N MET A 59 -9.83 7.06 14.48
CA MET A 59 -9.45 5.65 14.25
C MET A 59 -9.85 5.18 12.86
N THR A 60 -11.00 5.62 12.34
CA THR A 60 -11.45 5.34 10.98
C THR A 60 -10.45 5.86 9.95
N SER A 61 -9.96 7.09 10.11
CA SER A 61 -8.94 7.67 9.22
C SER A 61 -7.61 6.93 9.28
N PHE A 62 -7.17 6.47 10.46
CA PHE A 62 -6.00 5.61 10.60
C PHE A 62 -6.16 4.29 9.85
N MET A 63 -7.31 3.63 9.97
CA MET A 63 -7.58 2.38 9.25
C MET A 63 -7.62 2.59 7.74
N LEU A 64 -8.18 3.72 7.26
CA LEU A 64 -8.14 4.12 5.84
C LEU A 64 -6.71 4.34 5.36
N HIS A 65 -5.87 5.02 6.16
CA HIS A 65 -4.46 5.18 5.85
C HIS A 65 -3.77 3.82 5.68
N GLN A 66 -3.97 2.89 6.64
CA GLN A 66 -3.37 1.56 6.59
C GLN A 66 -3.83 0.77 5.37
N ALA A 67 -5.13 0.78 5.05
CA ALA A 67 -5.66 0.17 3.84
C ALA A 67 -4.98 0.76 2.58
N THR A 68 -4.92 2.08 2.49
CA THR A 68 -4.29 2.81 1.39
C THR A 68 -2.82 2.43 1.23
N GLU A 69 -2.05 2.47 2.31
CA GLU A 69 -0.62 2.11 2.32
C GLU A 69 -0.40 0.68 1.81
N TYR A 70 -1.16 -0.28 2.32
CA TYR A 70 -1.02 -1.68 1.95
C TYR A 70 -1.41 -1.94 0.49
N PHE A 71 -2.48 -1.31 0.00
CA PHE A 71 -2.85 -1.38 -1.42
C PHE A 71 -1.74 -0.84 -2.32
N ILE A 72 -1.21 0.36 -2.02
CA ILE A 72 -0.14 0.96 -2.82
C ILE A 72 1.12 0.08 -2.79
N LYS A 73 1.53 -0.41 -1.61
CA LYS A 73 2.70 -1.28 -1.45
C LYS A 73 2.58 -2.64 -2.16
N THR A 74 1.38 -3.07 -2.49
CA THR A 74 1.16 -4.29 -3.27
C THR A 74 1.80 -4.18 -4.65
N ILE A 75 1.74 -3.03 -5.30
CA ILE A 75 2.25 -2.82 -6.66
C ILE A 75 3.76 -3.13 -6.78
N PRO A 76 4.68 -2.45 -6.06
CA PRO A 76 6.12 -2.74 -6.21
C PRO A 76 6.50 -4.14 -5.73
N LEU A 77 5.74 -4.72 -4.79
CA LEU A 77 5.97 -6.10 -4.36
C LEU A 77 5.67 -7.12 -5.46
N VAL A 78 4.61 -6.89 -6.22
CA VAL A 78 4.24 -7.77 -7.33
C VAL A 78 5.16 -7.57 -8.54
N PHE A 79 5.40 -6.33 -8.93
CA PHE A 79 6.13 -6.01 -10.15
C PHE A 79 7.66 -6.13 -10.02
N ALA A 80 8.22 -5.86 -8.85
CA ALA A 80 9.66 -5.83 -8.62
C ALA A 80 10.14 -6.73 -7.49
N LEU A 81 9.25 -7.45 -6.82
CA LEU A 81 9.53 -8.24 -5.60
C LEU A 81 10.20 -7.40 -4.49
N TYR A 82 9.95 -6.10 -4.50
CA TYR A 82 10.55 -5.13 -3.59
C TYR A 82 9.47 -4.30 -2.89
N GLY A 83 9.58 -4.14 -1.58
CA GLY A 83 8.66 -3.35 -0.77
C GLY A 83 9.37 -2.17 -0.12
N HIS A 84 8.81 -0.97 -0.31
CA HIS A 84 9.24 0.21 0.41
C HIS A 84 8.89 0.11 1.90
N LYS A 85 9.79 0.61 2.76
CA LYS A 85 9.58 0.61 4.22
C LYS A 85 8.84 1.85 4.72
N GLU A 86 8.85 2.91 3.92
CA GLU A 86 8.22 4.19 4.19
C GLU A 86 6.71 4.05 4.36
N HIS A 87 6.12 4.94 5.18
CA HIS A 87 4.68 5.02 5.44
C HIS A 87 4.05 6.26 4.79
N ASP A 88 4.85 7.11 4.15
CA ASP A 88 4.39 8.31 3.47
C ASP A 88 3.67 7.95 2.16
N LEU A 89 2.36 8.24 2.11
CA LEU A 89 1.52 7.89 0.97
C LEU A 89 1.92 8.63 -0.31
N GLU A 90 2.37 9.87 -0.21
CA GLU A 90 2.81 10.66 -1.37
C GLU A 90 4.05 10.05 -1.99
N PHE A 91 5.04 9.72 -1.17
CA PHE A 91 6.25 9.01 -1.60
C PHE A 91 5.91 7.67 -2.27
N LEU A 92 5.03 6.89 -1.65
CA LEU A 92 4.64 5.57 -2.17
C LEU A 92 3.92 5.67 -3.51
N ILE A 93 2.98 6.62 -3.68
CA ILE A 93 2.29 6.87 -4.96
C ILE A 93 3.30 7.27 -6.03
N GLU A 94 4.25 8.17 -5.72
CA GLU A 94 5.28 8.60 -6.66
C GLU A 94 6.13 7.44 -7.14
N LYS A 95 6.54 6.54 -6.22
CA LYS A 95 7.32 5.33 -6.57
C LYS A 95 6.54 4.33 -7.42
N CYS A 96 5.22 4.32 -7.33
CA CYS A 96 4.38 3.44 -8.13
C CYS A 96 4.15 3.92 -9.57
N LYS A 97 4.44 5.18 -9.90
CA LYS A 97 4.22 5.75 -11.25
C LYS A 97 4.95 5.00 -12.36
N ILE A 98 6.08 4.36 -12.06
CA ILE A 98 6.83 3.54 -13.02
C ILE A 98 6.08 2.24 -13.41
N TYR A 99 5.11 1.82 -12.61
CA TYR A 99 4.29 0.61 -12.85
C TYR A 99 2.89 0.96 -13.35
N THR A 100 2.29 2.00 -12.78
CA THR A 100 0.95 2.47 -13.17
C THR A 100 0.73 3.92 -12.79
N MET A 101 0.11 4.68 -13.68
CA MET A 101 -0.30 6.08 -13.43
C MET A 101 -1.69 6.18 -12.77
N GLU A 102 -2.44 5.08 -12.75
CA GLU A 102 -3.83 5.09 -12.27
C GLU A 102 -3.93 5.40 -10.77
N LEU A 103 -2.93 5.00 -9.98
CA LEU A 103 -2.90 5.32 -8.55
C LEU A 103 -2.91 6.84 -8.27
N ALA A 104 -2.22 7.62 -9.10
CA ALA A 104 -2.17 9.08 -8.94
C ALA A 104 -3.54 9.75 -9.20
N LYS A 105 -4.41 9.12 -9.99
CA LYS A 105 -5.75 9.62 -10.29
C LYS A 105 -6.75 9.40 -9.18
N VAL A 106 -6.51 8.44 -8.28
CA VAL A 106 -7.41 8.12 -7.16
C VAL A 106 -7.48 9.26 -6.15
N PHE A 107 -6.34 9.92 -5.92
CA PHE A 107 -6.23 11.04 -4.99
C PHE A 107 -5.81 12.31 -5.75
N PRO A 108 -6.73 12.95 -6.50
CA PRO A 108 -6.45 14.22 -7.14
C PRO A 108 -6.13 15.29 -6.09
N ARG A 109 -5.31 16.27 -6.47
CA ARG A 109 -4.87 17.37 -5.60
C ARG A 109 -4.96 18.71 -6.33
N ASP A 110 -5.99 18.85 -7.14
CA ASP A 110 -6.17 20.05 -7.97
C ASP A 110 -6.83 21.19 -7.18
N THR A 111 -7.75 20.84 -6.28
CA THR A 111 -8.46 21.81 -5.43
C THR A 111 -7.88 21.86 -4.01
N PRO A 112 -8.10 22.99 -3.28
CA PRO A 112 -7.70 23.08 -1.87
C PRO A 112 -8.31 21.98 -1.00
N GLU A 113 -9.55 21.58 -1.26
CA GLU A 113 -10.25 20.53 -0.51
C GLU A 113 -9.65 19.15 -0.77
N GLU A 114 -9.32 18.82 -2.00
CA GLU A 114 -8.65 17.57 -2.32
C GLU A 114 -7.28 17.46 -1.66
N LYS A 115 -6.52 18.56 -1.65
CA LYS A 115 -5.24 18.63 -0.93
C LYS A 115 -5.43 18.42 0.58
N ARG A 116 -6.43 19.07 1.17
CA ARG A 116 -6.76 18.92 2.59
C ARG A 116 -7.12 17.48 2.96
N LEU A 117 -7.99 16.86 2.18
CA LEU A 117 -8.42 15.48 2.40
C LEU A 117 -7.26 14.48 2.26
N PHE A 118 -6.41 14.66 1.26
CA PHE A 118 -5.23 13.82 1.09
C PHE A 118 -4.23 13.99 2.24
N GLU A 119 -3.99 15.23 2.70
CA GLU A 119 -3.11 15.49 3.83
C GLU A 119 -3.71 14.94 5.14
N LEU A 120 -5.02 15.02 5.34
CA LEU A 120 -5.69 14.39 6.47
C LEU A 120 -5.47 12.86 6.46
N LEU A 121 -5.66 12.21 5.31
CA LEU A 121 -5.41 10.77 5.18
C LEU A 121 -3.94 10.44 5.43
N ARG A 122 -3.01 11.24 4.91
CA ARG A 122 -1.57 11.06 5.06
C ARG A 122 -1.12 11.21 6.52
N SER A 123 -1.57 12.25 7.20
CA SER A 123 -1.20 12.55 8.59
C SER A 123 -1.85 11.59 9.60
N ALA A 124 -2.98 10.95 9.25
CA ALA A 124 -3.70 10.03 10.13
C ALA A 124 -2.83 8.89 10.67
N TYR A 125 -1.77 8.50 9.98
CA TYR A 125 -0.82 7.48 10.44
C TYR A 125 -0.20 7.84 11.80
N VAL A 126 0.11 9.10 12.02
CA VAL A 126 0.72 9.61 13.26
C VAL A 126 -0.35 10.24 14.15
N GLU A 127 -1.09 11.21 13.60
CA GLU A 127 -1.98 12.08 14.36
C GLU A 127 -3.09 11.33 15.09
N ALA A 128 -3.71 10.35 14.44
CA ALA A 128 -4.80 9.57 15.04
C ALA A 128 -4.37 8.74 16.27
N ARG A 129 -3.08 8.54 16.48
CA ARG A 129 -2.54 7.71 17.56
C ARG A 129 -1.88 8.51 18.67
N TYR A 130 -1.37 9.70 18.36
CA TYR A 130 -0.48 10.43 19.26
C TYR A 130 -0.93 11.87 19.53
N THR A 131 -1.97 12.37 18.83
CA THR A 131 -2.43 13.75 18.95
C THR A 131 -3.87 13.78 19.46
N ASP A 132 -4.09 14.28 20.65
CA ASP A 132 -5.41 14.32 21.29
C ASP A 132 -6.39 15.25 20.55
N ASP A 133 -5.87 16.31 19.91
CA ASP A 133 -6.65 17.32 19.19
C ASP A 133 -6.81 17.01 17.69
N PHE A 134 -6.49 15.78 17.24
CA PHE A 134 -6.69 15.41 15.84
C PHE A 134 -8.18 15.25 15.53
N VAL A 135 -8.72 16.23 14.81
CA VAL A 135 -10.14 16.27 14.45
C VAL A 135 -10.35 15.69 13.05
N VAL A 136 -11.21 14.70 12.99
CA VAL A 136 -11.69 14.09 11.74
C VAL A 136 -13.22 14.08 11.79
N THR A 137 -13.86 14.60 10.75
CA THR A 137 -15.31 14.66 10.66
C THR A 137 -15.89 13.44 9.93
N LYS A 138 -17.20 13.28 10.06
CA LYS A 138 -17.93 12.25 9.29
C LYS A 138 -17.80 12.51 7.79
N GLU A 139 -17.92 13.77 7.39
CA GLU A 139 -17.84 14.24 6.01
C GLU A 139 -16.48 13.94 5.38
N ASP A 140 -15.41 14.07 6.16
CA ASP A 140 -14.05 13.70 5.72
C ASP A 140 -13.96 12.20 5.37
N ILE A 141 -14.51 11.35 6.24
CA ILE A 141 -14.53 9.90 6.02
C ILE A 141 -15.43 9.53 4.84
N ASP A 142 -16.61 10.15 4.72
CA ASP A 142 -17.53 9.94 3.59
C ASP A 142 -16.88 10.30 2.26
N ALA A 143 -15.98 11.29 2.23
CA ALA A 143 -15.24 11.68 1.04
C ALA A 143 -14.03 10.76 0.74
N LEU A 144 -13.38 10.22 1.77
CA LEU A 144 -12.16 9.39 1.63
C LEU A 144 -12.46 7.91 1.37
N MET A 145 -13.48 7.36 2.01
CA MET A 145 -13.79 5.91 1.92
C MET A 145 -14.01 5.43 0.48
N PRO A 146 -14.80 6.11 -0.38
CA PRO A 146 -14.98 5.71 -1.77
C PRO A 146 -13.67 5.77 -2.58
N LYS A 147 -12.75 6.68 -2.24
CA LYS A 147 -11.44 6.77 -2.90
C LYS A 147 -10.57 5.56 -2.56
N VAL A 148 -10.59 5.10 -1.32
CA VAL A 148 -9.84 3.91 -0.91
C VAL A 148 -10.47 2.63 -1.50
N GLU A 149 -11.79 2.58 -1.65
CA GLU A 149 -12.47 1.49 -2.37
C GLU A 149 -12.08 1.49 -3.86
N LEU A 150 -12.04 2.66 -4.50
CA LEU A 150 -11.55 2.79 -5.87
C LEU A 150 -10.07 2.38 -5.99
N LEU A 151 -9.24 2.74 -5.01
CA LEU A 151 -7.83 2.32 -4.97
C LEU A 151 -7.69 0.80 -4.97
N ARG A 152 -8.50 0.09 -4.18
CA ARG A 152 -8.54 -1.38 -4.18
C ARG A 152 -8.77 -1.91 -5.60
N ASP A 153 -9.79 -1.39 -6.28
CA ASP A 153 -10.17 -1.87 -7.62
C ASP A 153 -9.07 -1.56 -8.66
N VAL A 154 -8.43 -0.40 -8.54
CA VAL A 154 -7.29 -0.01 -9.40
C VAL A 154 -6.10 -0.96 -9.19
N VAL A 155 -5.77 -1.30 -7.94
CA VAL A 155 -4.66 -2.21 -7.63
C VAL A 155 -4.96 -3.63 -8.11
N GLU A 156 -6.18 -4.12 -7.90
CA GLU A 156 -6.62 -5.44 -8.35
C GLU A 156 -6.53 -5.55 -9.89
N ASN A 157 -7.03 -4.55 -10.60
CA ASN A 157 -6.96 -4.49 -12.06
C ASN A 157 -5.52 -4.43 -12.57
N ALA A 158 -4.67 -3.61 -11.96
CA ALA A 158 -3.27 -3.47 -12.38
C ALA A 158 -2.52 -4.80 -12.26
N VAL A 159 -2.73 -5.55 -11.17
CA VAL A 159 -2.10 -6.86 -10.96
C VAL A 159 -2.68 -7.92 -11.89
N SER A 160 -4.00 -7.99 -12.04
CA SER A 160 -4.67 -8.97 -12.92
C SER A 160 -4.24 -8.82 -14.36
N TYR A 161 -4.10 -7.58 -14.85
CA TYR A 161 -3.64 -7.32 -16.21
C TYR A 161 -2.21 -7.83 -16.45
N THR A 162 -1.33 -7.74 -15.47
CA THR A 162 0.07 -8.19 -15.58
C THR A 162 0.17 -9.71 -15.65
N HIS A 163 -0.64 -10.43 -14.87
CA HIS A 163 -0.67 -11.90 -14.91
C HIS A 163 -1.24 -12.47 -16.21
N LEU A 164 -2.14 -11.71 -16.87
CA LEU A 164 -2.77 -12.13 -18.14
C LEU A 164 -1.92 -11.79 -19.37
N THR A 165 -0.96 -10.85 -19.27
CA THR A 165 -0.17 -10.37 -20.43
C THR A 165 1.25 -10.89 -20.47
N LEU A 166 1.71 -11.62 -19.46
CA LEU A 166 3.00 -12.30 -19.53
C LEU A 166 2.86 -13.51 -20.46
N PRO A 167 3.65 -13.58 -21.56
CA PRO A 167 3.55 -14.70 -22.47
C PRO A 167 3.90 -15.98 -21.73
N THR A 168 3.01 -16.94 -21.81
CA THR A 168 3.29 -18.34 -21.47
C THR A 168 4.29 -18.84 -22.50
N ILE A 169 5.58 -18.82 -22.19
CA ILE A 169 6.64 -19.42 -23.00
C ILE A 169 6.86 -20.86 -22.52
#